data_366daddd58571fb493e5850658087b3e
#
_entry.id   366daddd58571fb493e5850658087b3e
#
_cell.length_a   1.000
_cell.length_b   1.000
_cell.length_c   1.000
_cell.angle_alpha   90.00
_cell.angle_beta   90.00
_cell.angle_gamma   90.00
#
_symmetry.space_group_name_H-M   'P 1'
#
loop_
_entity.id
_entity.type
_entity.pdbx_description
1 polymer ?
#
loop_
_entity_poly.entity_id
_entity_poly.type
_entity_poly.pdbx_seq_one_letter_code
_entity_poly.pdbx_strand_id
1 'polypeptide(L)'
;EAASQYMDVRVRSSATLLSWVTTMIVHIVRYVLMLVSSVYLIILGLIGPFVFALALLPGFMGNIGTWFARYIQISFWVPMAALVDFVNFKTKDIVVNMYCNADLSQQLWFPVIQLTLLDIVTLICLLAVPSMCAWVVSSSGASEANGAIMRAATKAFMMKK
;
A
#
# COMPACT_ATOMS: atom_id res chain seq x y z
N GLU A 1 20.86 32.49 30.46
CA GLU A 1 21.61 31.77 29.41
C GLU A 1 21.62 30.25 29.64
N ALA A 2 21.96 29.74 30.84
CA ALA A 2 21.96 28.29 31.12
C ALA A 2 20.57 27.65 30.98
N ALA A 3 19.49 28.30 31.45
CA ALA A 3 18.12 27.79 31.35
C ALA A 3 17.61 27.69 29.90
N SER A 4 18.00 28.61 29.03
CA SER A 4 17.66 28.55 27.59
C SER A 4 18.40 27.41 26.91
N GLN A 5 19.68 27.18 27.21
CA GLN A 5 20.42 26.04 26.66
C GLN A 5 19.82 24.68 27.09
N TYR A 6 19.43 24.55 28.37
CA TYR A 6 18.75 23.31 28.82
C TYR A 6 17.40 23.08 28.18
N MET A 7 16.63 24.12 27.92
CA MET A 7 15.36 24.05 27.17
C MET A 7 15.61 23.61 25.74
N ASP A 8 16.55 24.19 25.04
CA ASP A 8 16.88 23.85 23.64
C ASP A 8 17.35 22.40 23.49
N VAL A 9 18.21 21.91 24.38
CA VAL A 9 18.67 20.51 24.38
C VAL A 9 17.52 19.54 24.64
N ARG A 10 16.64 19.85 25.59
CA ARG A 10 15.50 19.01 25.94
C ARG A 10 14.46 18.91 24.82
N VAL A 11 14.21 20.03 24.20
CA VAL A 11 13.32 20.15 23.07
C VAL A 11 13.88 19.41 21.85
N ARG A 12 15.18 19.54 21.59
CA ARG A 12 15.88 18.86 20.49
C ARG A 12 15.85 17.35 20.67
N SER A 13 16.05 16.85 21.89
CA SER A 13 15.99 15.41 22.17
C SER A 13 14.56 14.85 22.03
N SER A 14 13.53 15.56 22.49
CA SER A 14 12.14 15.12 22.36
C SER A 14 11.66 15.10 20.91
N ALA A 15 12.07 16.08 20.10
CA ALA A 15 11.72 16.14 18.68
C ALA A 15 12.36 15.00 17.88
N THR A 16 13.62 14.66 18.17
CA THR A 16 14.30 13.51 17.54
C THR A 16 13.69 12.18 17.97
N LEU A 17 13.29 12.03 19.22
CA LEU A 17 12.59 10.84 19.68
C LEU A 17 11.23 10.68 19.00
N LEU A 18 10.47 11.77 18.83
CA LEU A 18 9.18 11.73 18.16
C LEU A 18 9.31 11.28 16.71
N SER A 19 10.26 11.86 15.96
CA SER A 19 10.49 11.46 14.57
C SER A 19 10.97 10.00 14.45
N TRP A 20 11.79 9.53 15.39
CA TRP A 20 12.24 8.13 15.42
C TRP A 20 11.08 7.17 15.69
N VAL A 21 10.21 7.48 16.64
CA VAL A 21 9.02 6.67 16.96
C VAL A 21 8.06 6.62 15.78
N THR A 22 7.76 7.74 15.12
CA THR A 22 6.87 7.75 13.95
C THR A 22 7.45 6.95 12.79
N THR A 23 8.73 7.07 12.51
CA THR A 23 9.41 6.26 11.47
C THR A 23 9.36 4.77 11.80
N MET A 24 9.55 4.38 13.06
CA MET A 24 9.42 2.97 13.50
C MET A 24 8.01 2.44 13.29
N ILE A 25 6.98 3.23 13.60
CA ILE A 25 5.57 2.84 13.37
C ILE A 25 5.31 2.62 11.87
N VAL A 26 5.79 3.48 11.00
CA VAL A 26 5.67 3.33 9.53
C VAL A 26 6.30 2.00 9.08
N HIS A 27 7.50 1.68 9.57
CA HIS A 27 8.17 0.43 9.24
C HIS A 27 7.38 -0.80 9.73
N ILE A 28 6.84 -0.77 10.95
CA ILE A 28 6.03 -1.86 11.50
C ILE A 28 4.78 -2.08 10.62
N VAL A 29 4.04 -1.03 10.29
CA VAL A 29 2.84 -1.12 9.43
C VAL A 29 3.18 -1.68 8.06
N ARG A 30 4.29 -1.28 7.46
CA ARG A 30 4.79 -1.83 6.20
C ARG A 30 5.06 -3.33 6.30
N TYR A 31 5.77 -3.79 7.34
CA TYR A 31 6.02 -5.22 7.56
C TYR A 31 4.73 -6.01 7.74
N VAL A 32 3.80 -5.50 8.53
CA VAL A 32 2.48 -6.12 8.73
C VAL A 32 1.75 -6.24 7.38
N LEU A 33 1.74 -5.20 6.57
CA LEU A 33 1.10 -5.22 5.25
C LEU A 33 1.72 -6.27 4.32
N MET A 34 3.06 -6.39 4.31
CA MET A 34 3.77 -7.43 3.54
C MET A 34 3.43 -8.83 4.04
N LEU A 35 3.42 -9.06 5.35
CA LEU A 35 3.08 -10.37 5.92
C LEU A 35 1.63 -10.75 5.61
N VAL A 36 0.70 -9.82 5.79
CA VAL A 36 -0.73 -10.04 5.48
C VAL A 36 -0.90 -10.37 4.00
N SER A 37 -0.27 -9.61 3.10
CA SER A 37 -0.30 -9.89 1.65
C SER A 37 0.22 -11.30 1.34
N SER A 38 1.34 -11.70 1.94
CA SER A 38 1.93 -13.02 1.72
C SER A 38 1.01 -14.14 2.19
N VAL A 39 0.41 -14.00 3.39
CA VAL A 39 -0.54 -14.98 3.92
C VAL A 39 -1.77 -15.11 3.00
N TYR A 40 -2.34 -14.00 2.56
CA TYR A 40 -3.47 -14.03 1.64
C TYR A 40 -3.13 -14.69 0.30
N LEU A 41 -1.95 -14.44 -0.27
CA LEU A 41 -1.51 -15.05 -1.52
C LEU A 41 -1.33 -16.57 -1.36
N ILE A 42 -0.79 -17.04 -0.24
CA ILE A 42 -0.66 -18.46 0.06
C ILE A 42 -2.05 -19.11 0.16
N ILE A 43 -2.99 -18.49 0.89
CA ILE A 43 -4.36 -18.99 1.03
C ILE A 43 -5.06 -19.05 -0.34
N LEU A 44 -4.96 -17.97 -1.14
CA LEU A 44 -5.55 -17.96 -2.48
C LEU A 44 -4.92 -19.00 -3.40
N GLY A 45 -3.60 -19.22 -3.31
CA GLY A 45 -2.89 -20.25 -4.05
C GLY A 45 -3.38 -21.65 -3.68
N LEU A 46 -3.60 -21.91 -2.38
CA LEU A 46 -4.12 -23.19 -1.90
C LEU A 46 -5.57 -23.45 -2.33
N ILE A 47 -6.40 -22.41 -2.37
CA ILE A 47 -7.81 -22.51 -2.80
C ILE A 47 -7.91 -22.59 -4.35
N GLY A 48 -6.90 -22.15 -5.08
CA GLY A 48 -6.88 -22.14 -6.54
C GLY A 48 -7.37 -23.44 -7.19
N PRO A 49 -6.79 -24.60 -6.90
CA PRO A 49 -7.21 -25.89 -7.47
C PRO A 49 -8.71 -26.19 -7.24
N PHE A 50 -9.25 -25.83 -6.09
CA PHE A 50 -10.68 -26.01 -5.79
C PHE A 50 -11.57 -25.10 -6.64
N VAL A 51 -11.15 -23.84 -6.84
CA VAL A 51 -11.88 -22.90 -7.72
C VAL A 51 -11.88 -23.39 -9.16
N PHE A 52 -10.77 -23.94 -9.65
CA PHE A 52 -10.70 -24.53 -10.99
C PHE A 52 -11.57 -25.79 -11.11
N ALA A 53 -11.57 -26.67 -10.12
CA ALA A 53 -12.43 -27.84 -10.10
C ALA A 53 -13.92 -27.47 -10.10
N LEU A 54 -14.32 -26.48 -9.31
CA LEU A 54 -15.70 -25.98 -9.28
C LEU A 54 -16.12 -25.33 -10.61
N ALA A 55 -15.19 -24.69 -11.30
CA ALA A 55 -15.48 -24.03 -12.57
C ALA A 55 -15.80 -24.99 -13.72
N LEU A 56 -15.49 -26.29 -13.57
CA LEU A 56 -15.93 -27.33 -14.51
C LEU A 56 -17.45 -27.60 -14.42
N LEU A 57 -18.09 -27.20 -13.32
CA LEU A 57 -19.53 -27.34 -13.18
C LEU A 57 -20.27 -26.21 -13.92
N PRO A 58 -21.30 -26.52 -14.70
CA PRO A 58 -22.08 -25.52 -15.40
C PRO A 58 -22.73 -24.55 -14.39
N GLY A 59 -22.46 -23.26 -14.55
CA GLY A 59 -22.93 -22.19 -13.63
C GLY A 59 -21.84 -21.56 -12.75
N PHE A 60 -20.68 -22.20 -12.56
CA PHE A 60 -19.59 -21.71 -11.70
C PHE A 60 -18.41 -21.10 -12.46
N MET A 61 -18.46 -21.04 -13.78
CA MET A 61 -17.36 -20.48 -14.62
C MET A 61 -16.97 -19.05 -14.28
N GLY A 62 -17.90 -18.23 -13.76
CA GLY A 62 -17.62 -16.84 -13.35
C GLY A 62 -16.70 -16.72 -12.12
N ASN A 63 -16.57 -17.77 -11.34
CA ASN A 63 -15.76 -17.75 -10.12
C ASN A 63 -14.26 -17.66 -10.38
N ILE A 64 -13.77 -18.20 -11.52
CA ILE A 64 -12.35 -18.10 -11.91
C ILE A 64 -11.94 -16.64 -12.07
N GLY A 65 -12.72 -15.86 -12.81
CA GLY A 65 -12.38 -14.45 -13.03
C GLY A 65 -12.37 -13.63 -11.74
N THR A 66 -13.31 -13.90 -10.85
CA THR A 66 -13.34 -13.24 -9.53
C THR A 66 -12.13 -13.64 -8.68
N TRP A 67 -11.73 -14.91 -8.71
CA TRP A 67 -10.56 -15.41 -8.01
C TRP A 67 -9.28 -14.76 -8.56
N PHE A 68 -9.09 -14.70 -9.88
CA PHE A 68 -7.96 -14.01 -10.52
C PHE A 68 -7.91 -12.53 -10.16
N ALA A 69 -9.04 -11.83 -10.19
CA ALA A 69 -9.12 -10.42 -9.82
C ALA A 69 -8.65 -10.19 -8.38
N ARG A 70 -9.04 -11.06 -7.45
CA ARG A 70 -8.58 -11.02 -6.06
C ARG A 70 -7.10 -11.32 -5.92
N TYR A 71 -6.60 -12.32 -6.64
CA TYR A 71 -5.18 -12.68 -6.63
C TYR A 71 -4.32 -11.50 -7.11
N ILE A 72 -4.68 -10.89 -8.24
CA ILE A 72 -4.01 -9.72 -8.79
C ILE A 72 -4.10 -8.55 -7.80
N GLN A 73 -5.28 -8.27 -7.26
CA GLN A 73 -5.47 -7.19 -6.29
C GLN A 73 -4.50 -7.27 -5.11
N ILE A 74 -4.34 -8.45 -4.51
CA ILE A 74 -3.47 -8.64 -3.35
C ILE A 74 -1.99 -8.62 -3.76
N SER A 75 -1.65 -9.16 -4.93
CA SER A 75 -0.28 -9.08 -5.48
C SER A 75 0.18 -7.64 -5.70
N PHE A 76 -0.73 -6.72 -5.97
CA PHE A 76 -0.42 -5.30 -6.12
C PHE A 76 -0.15 -4.56 -4.81
N TRP A 77 -0.47 -5.13 -3.64
CA TRP A 77 -0.23 -4.45 -2.36
C TRP A 77 1.25 -4.15 -2.12
N VAL A 78 2.13 -5.10 -2.39
CA VAL A 78 3.57 -4.95 -2.18
C VAL A 78 4.18 -3.88 -3.09
N PRO A 79 3.99 -3.91 -4.42
CA PRO A 79 4.52 -2.86 -5.29
C PRO A 79 3.90 -1.48 -5.01
N MET A 80 2.63 -1.39 -4.64
CA MET A 80 2.00 -0.12 -4.26
C MET A 80 2.59 0.44 -2.96
N ALA A 81 2.83 -0.41 -1.96
CA ALA A 81 3.53 0.02 -0.74
C ALA A 81 4.96 0.49 -1.05
N ALA A 82 5.67 -0.17 -1.95
CA ALA A 82 7.01 0.25 -2.37
C ALA A 82 6.99 1.61 -3.09
N LEU A 83 5.95 1.91 -3.88
CA LEU A 83 5.78 3.23 -4.51
C LEU A 83 5.53 4.32 -3.46
N VAL A 84 4.70 4.05 -2.44
CA VAL A 84 4.46 5.00 -1.34
C VAL A 84 5.77 5.29 -0.60
N ASP A 85 6.57 4.27 -0.31
CA ASP A 85 7.88 4.44 0.33
C ASP A 85 8.85 5.23 -0.53
N PHE A 86 8.88 4.97 -1.84
CA PHE A 86 9.75 5.69 -2.76
C PHE A 86 9.41 7.19 -2.81
N VAL A 87 8.11 7.52 -2.87
CA VAL A 87 7.65 8.92 -2.83
C VAL A 87 8.01 9.57 -1.50
N ASN A 88 7.79 8.87 -0.37
CA ASN A 88 8.17 9.37 0.95
C ASN A 88 9.67 9.65 1.04
N PHE A 89 10.51 8.71 0.60
CA PHE A 89 11.96 8.86 0.59
C PHE A 89 12.40 10.08 -0.23
N LYS A 90 11.88 10.23 -1.45
CA LYS A 90 12.21 11.38 -2.31
C LYS A 90 11.75 12.70 -1.72
N THR A 91 10.58 12.73 -1.11
CA THR A 91 10.06 13.96 -0.46
C THR A 91 10.90 14.33 0.77
N LYS A 92 11.32 13.35 1.57
CA LYS A 92 12.23 13.59 2.70
C LYS A 92 13.58 14.15 2.24
N ASP A 93 14.13 13.60 1.17
CA ASP A 93 15.40 14.06 0.58
C ASP A 93 15.30 15.53 0.12
N ILE A 94 14.21 15.89 -0.55
CA ILE A 94 13.95 17.28 -0.96
C ILE A 94 13.84 18.21 0.25
N VAL A 95 13.08 17.82 1.26
CA VAL A 95 12.90 18.61 2.49
C VAL A 95 14.24 18.83 3.18
N VAL A 96 15.04 17.78 3.37
CA VAL A 96 16.36 17.88 4.00
C VAL A 96 17.28 18.81 3.20
N ASN A 97 17.33 18.64 1.88
CA ASN A 97 18.19 19.49 1.02
C ASN A 97 17.76 20.97 1.04
N MET A 98 16.47 21.26 1.09
CA MET A 98 15.95 22.63 1.23
C MET A 98 16.45 23.29 2.51
N TYR A 99 16.45 22.58 3.64
CA TYR A 99 16.88 23.12 4.92
C TYR A 99 18.39 23.18 5.07
N CYS A 100 19.15 22.28 4.45
CA CYS A 100 20.62 22.33 4.44
C CYS A 100 21.15 23.50 3.61
N ASN A 101 20.45 23.88 2.53
CA ASN A 101 20.87 24.96 1.64
C ASN A 101 20.41 26.37 2.10
N ALA A 102 19.36 26.43 2.87
CA ALA A 102 18.88 27.67 3.44
C ALA A 102 19.47 27.83 4.84
N ASP A 103 20.41 28.65 5.13
CA ASP A 103 21.06 28.91 6.43
C ASP A 103 20.10 29.03 7.66
N LEU A 104 19.00 28.31 7.59
CA LEU A 104 17.90 28.16 8.56
C LEU A 104 18.26 27.21 9.71
N SER A 105 19.55 26.94 9.92
CA SER A 105 20.06 26.10 11.00
C SER A 105 19.63 26.52 12.40
N GLN A 106 19.10 27.73 12.56
CA GLN A 106 18.61 28.23 13.84
C GLN A 106 17.17 27.85 14.19
N GLN A 107 16.35 27.39 13.21
CA GLN A 107 14.96 26.95 13.45
C GLN A 107 14.80 25.46 13.22
N LEU A 108 15.43 24.65 14.03
CA LEU A 108 15.41 23.18 13.96
C LEU A 108 14.02 22.52 14.12
N TRP A 109 13.02 23.28 14.57
CA TRP A 109 11.66 22.78 14.77
C TRP A 109 10.91 22.50 13.48
N PHE A 110 11.00 23.38 12.50
CA PHE A 110 10.25 23.26 11.26
C PHE A 110 10.57 21.98 10.50
N PRO A 111 11.85 21.60 10.25
CA PRO A 111 12.16 20.37 9.53
C PRO A 111 11.71 19.11 10.29
N VAL A 112 11.82 19.09 11.62
CA VAL A 112 11.38 17.94 12.41
C VAL A 112 9.87 17.74 12.35
N ILE A 113 9.10 18.82 12.51
CA ILE A 113 7.64 18.77 12.38
C ILE A 113 7.25 18.32 10.98
N GLN A 114 7.88 18.86 9.94
CA GLN A 114 7.58 18.54 8.56
C GLN A 114 7.89 17.07 8.23
N LEU A 115 9.03 16.54 8.69
CA LEU A 115 9.38 15.13 8.53
C LEU A 115 8.41 14.21 9.29
N THR A 116 7.98 14.61 10.49
CA THR A 116 7.00 13.86 11.28
C THR A 116 5.62 13.85 10.60
N LEU A 117 5.17 14.99 10.06
CA LEU A 117 3.93 15.07 9.29
C LEU A 117 3.99 14.18 8.05
N LEU A 118 5.14 14.15 7.37
CA LEU A 118 5.35 13.30 6.20
C LEU A 118 5.23 11.81 6.57
N ASP A 119 5.77 11.39 7.71
CA ASP A 119 5.63 10.02 8.20
C ASP A 119 4.17 9.67 8.52
N ILE A 120 3.40 10.61 9.09
CA ILE A 120 1.96 10.42 9.34
C ILE A 120 1.19 10.27 8.04
N VAL A 121 1.47 11.12 7.04
CA VAL A 121 0.86 11.00 5.70
C VAL A 121 1.19 9.66 5.06
N THR A 122 2.45 9.23 5.15
CA THR A 122 2.88 7.92 4.64
C THR A 122 2.15 6.77 5.32
N LEU A 123 1.95 6.85 6.63
CA LEU A 123 1.18 5.87 7.39
C LEU A 123 -0.25 5.75 6.87
N ILE A 124 -0.92 6.89 6.66
CA ILE A 124 -2.28 6.93 6.10
C ILE A 124 -2.31 6.33 4.68
N CYS A 125 -1.33 6.67 3.84
CA CYS A 125 -1.21 6.11 2.50
C CYS A 125 -1.00 4.58 2.52
N LEU A 126 -0.14 4.06 3.40
CA LEU A 126 0.07 2.62 3.55
C LEU A 126 -1.20 1.88 3.98
N LEU A 127 -1.97 2.45 4.91
CA LEU A 127 -3.26 1.88 5.32
C LEU A 127 -4.31 1.93 4.20
N ALA A 128 -4.20 2.90 3.28
CA ALA A 128 -5.08 3.01 2.12
C ALA A 128 -4.69 2.07 0.95
N VAL A 129 -3.48 1.48 0.94
CA VAL A 129 -3.01 0.60 -0.15
C VAL A 129 -4.01 -0.50 -0.52
N PRO A 130 -4.61 -1.26 0.41
CA PRO A 130 -5.57 -2.31 0.06
C PRO A 130 -6.80 -1.78 -0.69
N SER A 131 -7.32 -0.62 -0.29
CA SER A 131 -8.48 0.01 -0.93
C SER A 131 -8.14 0.60 -2.29
N MET A 132 -6.95 1.20 -2.45
CA MET A 132 -6.47 1.69 -3.74
C MET A 132 -6.30 0.55 -4.75
N CYS A 133 -5.71 -0.57 -4.34
CA CYS A 133 -5.57 -1.75 -5.18
C CYS A 133 -6.93 -2.33 -5.58
N ALA A 134 -7.91 -2.35 -4.67
CA ALA A 134 -9.27 -2.78 -4.97
C ALA A 134 -9.92 -1.88 -6.04
N TRP A 135 -9.75 -0.57 -5.92
CA TRP A 135 -10.28 0.39 -6.89
C TRP A 135 -9.62 0.23 -8.28
N VAL A 136 -8.30 0.08 -8.34
CA VAL A 136 -7.57 -0.14 -9.61
C VAL A 136 -8.06 -1.40 -10.31
N VAL A 137 -8.23 -2.51 -9.60
CA VAL A 137 -8.70 -3.76 -10.18
C VAL A 137 -10.16 -3.67 -10.61
N SER A 138 -11.02 -3.01 -9.83
CA SER A 138 -12.43 -2.81 -10.21
C SER A 138 -12.60 -1.89 -11.42
N SER A 139 -11.76 -0.85 -11.54
CA SER A 139 -11.79 0.10 -12.66
C SER A 139 -11.18 -0.47 -13.95
N SER A 140 -10.36 -1.51 -13.87
CA SER A 140 -9.71 -2.14 -15.05
C SER A 140 -10.63 -3.02 -15.90
N GLY A 141 -11.94 -2.98 -15.69
CA GLY A 141 -12.91 -3.74 -16.49
C GLY A 141 -12.92 -5.25 -16.23
N ALA A 142 -12.34 -5.71 -15.12
CA ALA A 142 -12.33 -7.13 -14.76
C ALA A 142 -13.74 -7.72 -14.63
N SER A 143 -14.74 -6.91 -14.29
CA SER A 143 -16.16 -7.30 -14.28
C SER A 143 -16.75 -7.43 -15.68
N GLU A 144 -16.34 -6.58 -16.61
CA GLU A 144 -16.79 -6.63 -18.01
C GLU A 144 -16.15 -7.79 -18.77
N ALA A 145 -14.86 -8.06 -18.52
CA ALA A 145 -14.17 -9.22 -19.09
C ALA A 145 -14.83 -10.53 -18.65
N ASN A 146 -15.24 -10.67 -17.39
CA ASN A 146 -16.00 -11.82 -16.92
C ASN A 146 -17.35 -11.95 -17.64
N GLY A 147 -18.06 -10.85 -17.86
CA GLY A 147 -19.30 -10.82 -18.62
C GLY A 147 -19.11 -11.23 -20.09
N ALA A 148 -18.03 -10.79 -20.73
CA ALA A 148 -17.69 -11.14 -22.10
C ALA A 148 -17.33 -12.63 -22.24
N ILE A 149 -16.52 -13.17 -21.32
CA ILE A 149 -16.15 -14.60 -21.29
C ILE A 149 -17.41 -15.47 -21.07
N MET A 150 -18.28 -15.09 -20.16
CA MET A 150 -19.55 -15.81 -19.92
C MET A 150 -20.44 -15.81 -21.16
N ARG A 151 -20.60 -14.67 -21.84
CA ARG A 151 -21.39 -14.57 -23.07
C ARG A 151 -20.79 -15.40 -24.19
N ALA A 152 -19.48 -15.40 -24.34
CA ALA A 152 -18.78 -16.22 -25.34
C ALA A 152 -18.94 -17.72 -25.06
N ALA A 153 -18.81 -18.16 -23.82
CA ALA A 153 -19.00 -19.55 -23.41
C ALA A 153 -20.44 -20.00 -23.64
N THR A 154 -21.42 -19.19 -23.25
CA THR A 154 -22.87 -19.50 -23.46
C THR A 154 -23.19 -19.58 -24.96
N LYS A 155 -22.65 -18.67 -25.77
CA LYS A 155 -22.84 -18.67 -27.21
C LYS A 155 -22.23 -19.92 -27.90
N ALA A 156 -21.03 -20.32 -27.46
CA ALA A 156 -20.38 -21.54 -27.94
C ALA A 156 -21.17 -22.80 -27.59
N PHE A 157 -21.76 -22.84 -26.39
CA PHE A 157 -22.60 -23.95 -25.94
C PHE A 157 -23.93 -24.04 -26.73
N MET A 158 -24.57 -22.90 -27.03
CA MET A 158 -25.80 -22.88 -27.83
C MET A 158 -25.58 -23.24 -29.30
N MET A 159 -24.41 -22.94 -29.87
CA MET A 159 -24.08 -23.31 -31.27
C MET A 159 -23.75 -24.79 -31.45
N LYS A 160 -23.52 -25.53 -30.39
CA LYS A 160 -23.20 -26.97 -30.42
C LYS A 160 -24.45 -27.89 -30.28
N LYS A 161 -25.62 -27.28 -30.10
CA LYS A 161 -26.89 -27.96 -30.00
C LYS A 161 -27.70 -27.80 -31.32
#